data_6395f2fe83ff71421ee95a0141555a76
#
_entry.id   6395f2fe83ff71421ee95a0141555a76
#
_cell.length_a   1.000
_cell.length_b   1.000
_cell.length_c   1.000
_cell.angle_alpha   90.00
_cell.angle_beta   90.00
_cell.angle_gamma   90.00
#
_symmetry.space_group_name_H-M   'P 1'
#
loop_
_entity.id
_entity.type
_entity.pdbx_description
1 polymer ?
#
loop_
_entity_poly.entity_id
_entity_poly.type
_entity_poly.pdbx_seq_one_letter_code
_entity_poly.pdbx_strand_id
1 'polypeptide(L)'
;MFTAEQVWGLAVEADRINDGYLKEDLWDAAEAGVRIKTANKVLVKQWLREERQPSVEDVEKGREIRHYFNGFLLKQISGKINDFERQALRIAQIDEFTSKNLLEFAIVSCLPSTQRRDVDKNALAAEVRNSTQLTGQVGDKIQGEIEIVKSYYSQEYNKFRITAKLVDSFVDFWYNTNMDTGSR
;
A
#
# COMPACT_ATOMS: atom_id res chain seq x y z
N MET A 1 8.34 -27.27 -4.38
CA MET A 1 8.74 -26.02 -5.05
C MET A 1 7.48 -25.40 -5.64
N PHE A 2 7.41 -24.07 -5.68
CA PHE A 2 6.24 -23.34 -6.17
C PHE A 2 6.69 -22.33 -7.21
N THR A 3 5.97 -22.20 -8.30
CA THR A 3 6.31 -21.23 -9.36
C THR A 3 6.06 -19.79 -8.89
N ALA A 4 6.77 -18.83 -9.46
CA ALA A 4 6.52 -17.42 -9.20
C ALA A 4 5.05 -17.04 -9.50
N GLU A 5 4.50 -17.48 -10.61
CA GLU A 5 3.12 -17.21 -10.99
C GLU A 5 2.11 -17.65 -9.92
N GLN A 6 2.30 -18.87 -9.40
CA GLN A 6 1.45 -19.38 -8.33
C GLN A 6 1.57 -18.54 -7.06
N VAL A 7 2.79 -18.22 -6.63
CA VAL A 7 3.02 -17.48 -5.37
C VAL A 7 2.53 -16.04 -5.47
N TRP A 8 2.81 -15.34 -6.57
CA TRP A 8 2.36 -13.96 -6.77
C TRP A 8 0.85 -13.88 -6.96
N GLY A 9 0.24 -14.82 -7.70
CA GLY A 9 -1.21 -14.89 -7.85
C GLY A 9 -1.93 -15.10 -6.51
N LEU A 10 -1.44 -16.04 -5.70
CA LEU A 10 -2.00 -16.25 -4.35
C LEU A 10 -1.78 -15.05 -3.41
N ALA A 11 -0.69 -14.30 -3.57
CA ALA A 11 -0.49 -13.08 -2.81
C ALA A 11 -1.49 -11.98 -3.20
N VAL A 12 -1.84 -11.87 -4.48
CA VAL A 12 -2.90 -10.97 -4.98
C VAL A 12 -4.25 -11.40 -4.45
N GLU A 13 -4.57 -12.69 -4.49
CA GLU A 13 -5.82 -13.22 -3.96
C GLU A 13 -5.97 -12.95 -2.46
N ALA A 14 -4.90 -13.13 -1.67
CA ALA A 14 -4.89 -12.84 -0.24
C ALA A 14 -5.11 -11.34 0.05
N ASP A 15 -4.49 -10.47 -0.75
CA ASP A 15 -4.67 -9.01 -0.65
C ASP A 15 -6.11 -8.60 -0.98
N ARG A 16 -6.72 -9.20 -1.99
CA ARG A 16 -8.11 -8.97 -2.37
C ARG A 16 -9.11 -9.44 -1.31
N ILE A 17 -8.91 -10.63 -0.75
CA ILE A 17 -9.82 -11.18 0.29
C ILE A 17 -9.75 -10.37 1.59
N ASN A 18 -8.57 -9.92 1.96
CA ASN A 18 -8.38 -9.12 3.18
C ASN A 18 -8.66 -7.62 2.99
N ASP A 19 -8.96 -7.18 1.76
CA ASP A 19 -9.07 -5.77 1.42
C ASP A 19 -7.79 -5.00 1.76
N GLY A 20 -6.65 -5.61 1.42
CA GLY A 20 -5.34 -5.06 1.65
C GLY A 20 -4.38 -6.01 2.40
N TYR A 21 -3.22 -5.48 2.80
CA TYR A 21 -2.22 -6.24 3.54
C TYR A 21 -2.54 -6.33 5.03
N LEU A 22 -2.85 -7.54 5.48
CA LEU A 22 -2.99 -7.89 6.89
C LEU A 22 -1.72 -8.60 7.36
N LYS A 23 -0.94 -7.94 8.23
CA LYS A 23 0.35 -8.45 8.74
C LYS A 23 0.18 -9.62 9.71
N GLU A 24 -0.85 -9.57 10.55
CA GLU A 24 -1.14 -10.55 11.60
C GLU A 24 -2.63 -10.88 11.57
N ASP A 25 -3.01 -12.04 12.15
CA ASP A 25 -4.40 -12.45 12.22
C ASP A 25 -5.24 -11.43 12.99
N LEU A 26 -6.44 -11.15 12.47
CA LEU A 26 -7.40 -10.28 13.14
C LEU A 26 -8.36 -11.16 13.95
N TRP A 27 -8.45 -10.87 15.23
CA TRP A 27 -9.29 -11.58 16.19
C TRP A 27 -10.47 -10.71 16.60
N ASP A 28 -11.59 -11.36 16.95
CA ASP A 28 -12.74 -10.64 17.48
C ASP A 28 -12.43 -10.08 18.86
N ALA A 29 -12.75 -8.78 19.05
CA ALA A 29 -12.53 -8.11 20.33
C ALA A 29 -13.62 -8.47 21.38
N ALA A 30 -14.80 -8.86 20.90
CA ALA A 30 -15.95 -9.20 21.77
C ALA A 30 -16.00 -10.70 22.11
N GLU A 31 -15.50 -11.55 21.23
CA GLU A 31 -15.54 -13.01 21.39
C GLU A 31 -14.12 -13.59 21.35
N ALA A 32 -13.61 -13.94 22.52
CA ALA A 32 -12.24 -14.44 22.68
C ALA A 32 -12.02 -15.75 21.90
N GLY A 33 -10.97 -15.78 21.08
CA GLY A 33 -10.58 -16.97 20.31
C GLY A 33 -11.25 -17.09 18.94
N VAL A 34 -12.14 -16.16 18.56
CA VAL A 34 -12.71 -16.11 17.22
C VAL A 34 -11.82 -15.30 16.29
N ARG A 35 -11.29 -15.93 15.25
CA ARG A 35 -10.47 -15.28 14.23
C ARG A 35 -11.36 -14.76 13.10
N ILE A 36 -11.35 -13.43 12.88
CA ILE A 36 -12.13 -12.75 11.85
C ILE A 36 -11.44 -12.85 10.49
N LYS A 37 -10.12 -12.56 10.45
CA LYS A 37 -9.31 -12.61 9.23
C LYS A 37 -7.95 -13.25 9.51
N THR A 38 -7.44 -13.97 8.53
CA THR A 38 -6.12 -14.59 8.56
C THR A 38 -5.10 -13.69 7.84
N ALA A 39 -3.91 -13.53 8.42
CA ALA A 39 -2.83 -12.74 7.82
C ALA A 39 -2.47 -13.22 6.41
N ASN A 40 -2.18 -12.29 5.48
CA ASN A 40 -1.90 -12.61 4.08
C ASN A 40 -0.79 -13.65 3.92
N LYS A 41 0.32 -13.51 4.66
CA LYS A 41 1.42 -14.47 4.64
C LYS A 41 1.01 -15.89 5.08
N VAL A 42 0.03 -16.00 5.96
CA VAL A 42 -0.48 -17.28 6.46
C VAL A 42 -1.39 -17.92 5.42
N LEU A 43 -2.29 -17.12 4.80
CA LEU A 43 -3.15 -17.56 3.71
C LEU A 43 -2.33 -18.11 2.54
N VAL A 44 -1.35 -17.36 2.05
CA VAL A 44 -0.49 -17.80 0.94
C VAL A 44 0.18 -19.12 1.25
N LYS A 45 0.77 -19.27 2.45
CA LYS A 45 1.42 -20.53 2.85
C LYS A 45 0.45 -21.69 2.98
N GLN A 46 -0.73 -21.45 3.53
CA GLN A 46 -1.76 -22.47 3.66
C GLN A 46 -2.19 -22.96 2.28
N TRP A 47 -2.54 -22.04 1.38
CA TRP A 47 -3.00 -22.37 0.04
C TRP A 47 -1.95 -23.07 -0.82
N LEU A 48 -0.67 -22.73 -0.65
CA LEU A 48 0.42 -23.46 -1.30
C LEU A 48 0.55 -24.90 -0.81
N ARG A 49 0.30 -25.15 0.49
CA ARG A 49 0.28 -26.53 1.04
C ARG A 49 -0.93 -27.33 0.56
N GLU A 50 -2.05 -26.67 0.32
CA GLU A 50 -3.28 -27.23 -0.21
C GLU A 50 -3.24 -27.35 -1.75
N GLU A 51 -2.11 -27.02 -2.39
CA GLU A 51 -1.92 -27.03 -3.85
C GLU A 51 -2.94 -26.16 -4.61
N ARG A 52 -3.48 -25.14 -3.93
CA ARG A 52 -4.45 -24.22 -4.51
C ARG A 52 -3.83 -23.48 -5.69
N GLN A 53 -4.62 -23.33 -6.74
CA GLN A 53 -4.27 -22.52 -7.90
C GLN A 53 -4.98 -21.16 -7.81
N PRO A 54 -4.27 -20.04 -8.04
CA PRO A 54 -4.89 -18.72 -8.13
C PRO A 54 -5.74 -18.62 -9.40
N SER A 55 -6.68 -17.68 -9.44
CA SER A 55 -7.43 -17.38 -10.66
C SER A 55 -6.50 -16.82 -11.76
N VAL A 56 -6.94 -16.89 -13.01
CA VAL A 56 -6.19 -16.32 -14.13
C VAL A 56 -5.97 -14.83 -13.95
N GLU A 57 -6.99 -14.11 -13.46
CA GLU A 57 -6.94 -12.67 -13.19
C GLU A 57 -5.91 -12.35 -12.10
N ASP A 58 -5.87 -13.14 -11.01
CA ASP A 58 -4.91 -12.96 -9.93
C ASP A 58 -3.47 -13.26 -10.42
N VAL A 59 -3.29 -14.23 -11.32
CA VAL A 59 -1.98 -14.52 -11.95
C VAL A 59 -1.53 -13.36 -12.83
N GLU A 60 -2.40 -12.83 -13.68
CA GLU A 60 -2.07 -11.69 -14.54
C GLU A 60 -1.70 -10.47 -13.71
N LYS A 61 -2.49 -10.18 -12.69
CA LYS A 61 -2.18 -9.09 -11.76
C LYS A 61 -0.87 -9.32 -10.99
N GLY A 62 -0.60 -10.56 -10.59
CA GLY A 62 0.66 -10.96 -9.98
C GLY A 62 1.87 -10.70 -10.89
N ARG A 63 1.75 -10.99 -12.19
CA ARG A 63 2.79 -10.70 -13.20
C ARG A 63 3.04 -9.19 -13.35
N GLU A 64 1.97 -8.37 -13.39
CA GLU A 64 2.08 -6.91 -13.46
C GLU A 64 2.84 -6.35 -12.24
N ILE A 65 2.48 -6.80 -11.04
CA ILE A 65 3.11 -6.37 -9.79
C ILE A 65 4.57 -6.81 -9.75
N ARG A 66 4.86 -8.05 -10.14
CA ARG A 66 6.23 -8.57 -10.26
C ARG A 66 7.06 -7.73 -11.23
N HIS A 67 6.49 -7.36 -12.37
CA HIS A 67 7.15 -6.50 -13.37
C HIS A 67 7.44 -5.10 -12.81
N TYR A 68 6.49 -4.52 -12.06
CA TYR A 68 6.68 -3.23 -11.39
C TYR A 68 7.92 -3.24 -10.48
N PHE A 69 8.07 -4.25 -9.62
CA PHE A 69 9.22 -4.34 -8.71
C PHE A 69 10.52 -4.70 -9.43
N ASN A 70 10.49 -5.42 -10.55
CA ASN A 70 11.65 -5.62 -11.40
C ASN A 70 12.18 -4.30 -11.99
N GLY A 71 11.32 -3.32 -12.22
CA GLY A 71 11.71 -1.96 -12.62
C GLY A 71 12.60 -1.23 -11.61
N PHE A 72 12.65 -1.68 -10.35
CA PHE A 72 13.53 -1.12 -9.31
C PHE A 72 15.02 -1.40 -9.55
N LEU A 73 15.36 -2.23 -10.53
CA LEU A 73 16.74 -2.42 -10.99
C LEU A 73 17.38 -1.08 -11.39
N LEU A 74 16.63 -0.17 -12.01
CA LEU A 74 17.14 1.17 -12.36
C LEU A 74 17.44 2.01 -11.12
N LYS A 75 16.64 1.90 -10.05
CA LYS A 75 16.92 2.54 -8.76
C LYS A 75 18.16 1.94 -8.10
N GLN A 76 18.37 0.65 -8.23
CA GLN A 76 19.56 -0.03 -7.70
C GLN A 76 20.83 0.46 -8.40
N ILE A 77 20.81 0.52 -9.73
CA ILE A 77 21.96 1.01 -10.54
C ILE A 77 22.29 2.47 -10.18
N SER A 78 21.28 3.31 -9.96
CA SER A 78 21.47 4.72 -9.59
C SER A 78 21.79 4.95 -8.11
N GLY A 79 21.89 3.91 -7.30
CA GLY A 79 22.15 4.01 -5.85
C GLY A 79 21.00 4.61 -5.03
N LYS A 80 19.80 4.73 -5.60
CA LYS A 80 18.61 5.37 -4.96
C LYS A 80 17.61 4.37 -4.42
N ILE A 81 18.01 3.12 -4.21
CA ILE A 81 17.17 2.04 -3.70
C ILE A 81 17.30 1.92 -2.17
N ASN A 82 16.18 1.89 -1.46
CA ASN A 82 16.17 1.60 -0.03
C ASN A 82 16.17 0.08 0.25
N ASP A 83 16.30 -0.32 1.53
CA ASP A 83 16.43 -1.74 1.90
C ASP A 83 15.18 -2.56 1.59
N PHE A 84 13.98 -1.99 1.78
CA PHE A 84 12.74 -2.67 1.42
C PHE A 84 12.60 -2.85 -0.09
N GLU A 85 12.88 -1.80 -0.87
CA GLU A 85 12.86 -1.86 -2.34
C GLU A 85 13.87 -2.87 -2.89
N ARG A 86 15.05 -2.99 -2.25
CA ARG A 86 16.07 -4.01 -2.59
C ARG A 86 15.56 -5.43 -2.34
N GLN A 87 14.87 -5.64 -1.22
CA GLN A 87 14.25 -6.93 -0.93
C GLN A 87 13.11 -7.24 -1.89
N ALA A 88 12.24 -6.27 -2.21
CA ALA A 88 11.15 -6.43 -3.17
C ALA A 88 11.69 -6.79 -4.57
N LEU A 89 12.75 -6.10 -5.02
CA LEU A 89 13.44 -6.42 -6.28
C LEU A 89 13.99 -7.86 -6.26
N ARG A 90 14.68 -8.26 -5.18
CA ARG A 90 15.20 -9.64 -5.05
C ARG A 90 14.08 -10.67 -5.14
N ILE A 91 12.94 -10.44 -4.48
CA ILE A 91 11.77 -11.32 -4.52
C ILE A 91 11.16 -11.36 -5.93
N ALA A 92 11.12 -10.24 -6.63
CA ALA A 92 10.60 -10.17 -8.00
C ALA A 92 11.45 -10.96 -9.01
N GLN A 93 12.73 -11.20 -8.70
CA GLN A 93 13.66 -11.97 -9.54
C GLN A 93 13.61 -13.48 -9.27
N ILE A 94 12.89 -13.94 -8.24
CA ILE A 94 12.77 -15.37 -7.93
C ILE A 94 11.76 -16.02 -8.89
N ASP A 95 12.17 -17.05 -9.61
CA ASP A 95 11.30 -17.85 -10.47
C ASP A 95 10.65 -19.02 -9.75
N GLU A 96 11.36 -19.60 -8.76
CA GLU A 96 10.90 -20.74 -7.97
C GLU A 96 11.06 -20.48 -6.48
N PHE A 97 9.98 -20.64 -5.73
CA PHE A 97 9.95 -20.48 -4.28
C PHE A 97 10.06 -21.83 -3.57
N THR A 98 10.77 -21.85 -2.45
CA THR A 98 10.87 -23.04 -1.60
C THR A 98 9.99 -22.87 -0.35
N SER A 99 9.38 -23.96 0.11
CA SER A 99 8.53 -23.94 1.31
C SER A 99 9.27 -23.55 2.60
N LYS A 100 10.60 -23.58 2.59
CA LYS A 100 11.44 -23.30 3.77
C LYS A 100 11.68 -21.81 4.01
N ASN A 101 11.52 -20.97 2.99
CA ASN A 101 11.88 -19.55 3.07
C ASN A 101 10.70 -18.69 3.52
N LEU A 102 10.48 -18.62 4.83
CA LEU A 102 9.36 -17.90 5.45
C LEU A 102 9.37 -16.40 5.17
N LEU A 103 10.58 -15.81 5.02
CA LEU A 103 10.75 -14.38 4.78
C LEU A 103 10.26 -13.99 3.39
N GLU A 104 10.49 -14.81 2.37
CA GLU A 104 10.06 -14.57 1.01
C GLU A 104 8.54 -14.49 0.92
N PHE A 105 7.83 -15.43 1.56
CA PHE A 105 6.36 -15.40 1.62
C PHE A 105 5.81 -14.20 2.37
N ALA A 106 6.49 -13.74 3.43
CA ALA A 106 6.08 -12.55 4.14
C ALA A 106 6.22 -11.29 3.28
N ILE A 107 7.32 -11.18 2.52
CA ILE A 107 7.56 -10.04 1.64
C ILE A 107 6.59 -10.08 0.46
N VAL A 108 6.50 -11.18 -0.30
CA VAL A 108 5.62 -11.24 -1.46
C VAL A 108 4.17 -10.94 -1.11
N SER A 109 3.71 -11.35 0.08
CA SER A 109 2.34 -11.12 0.54
C SER A 109 2.00 -9.65 0.80
N CYS A 110 2.99 -8.76 1.01
CA CYS A 110 2.73 -7.34 1.20
C CYS A 110 2.91 -6.51 -0.09
N LEU A 111 3.50 -7.09 -1.14
CA LEU A 111 3.84 -6.36 -2.35
C LEU A 111 2.62 -5.87 -3.16
N PRO A 112 1.48 -6.59 -3.24
CA PRO A 112 0.29 -6.08 -3.91
C PRO A 112 -0.22 -4.76 -3.31
N SER A 113 -0.40 -4.69 -2.01
CA SER A 113 -0.78 -3.46 -1.31
C SER A 113 0.28 -2.36 -1.41
N THR A 114 1.56 -2.74 -1.42
CA THR A 114 2.64 -1.77 -1.55
C THR A 114 2.65 -1.12 -2.93
N GLN A 115 2.54 -1.91 -3.99
CA GLN A 115 2.46 -1.41 -5.36
C GLN A 115 1.27 -0.47 -5.55
N ARG A 116 0.07 -0.84 -5.05
CA ARG A 116 -1.12 0.01 -5.12
C ARG A 116 -0.88 1.36 -4.43
N ARG A 117 -0.36 1.37 -3.19
CA ARG A 117 -0.03 2.60 -2.47
C ARG A 117 1.00 3.48 -3.18
N ASP A 118 1.99 2.86 -3.82
CA ASP A 118 3.01 3.60 -4.58
C ASP A 118 2.42 4.23 -5.85
N VAL A 119 1.54 3.51 -6.55
CA VAL A 119 0.83 4.01 -7.74
C VAL A 119 -0.06 5.18 -7.35
N ASP A 120 -0.89 5.03 -6.31
CA ASP A 120 -1.78 6.08 -5.81
C ASP A 120 -1.00 7.32 -5.36
N LYS A 121 0.10 7.12 -4.64
CA LYS A 121 0.99 8.21 -4.23
C LYS A 121 1.60 8.95 -5.42
N ASN A 122 2.03 8.23 -6.46
CA ASN A 122 2.62 8.82 -7.65
C ASN A 122 1.56 9.55 -8.49
N ALA A 123 0.34 8.99 -8.59
CA ALA A 123 -0.80 9.63 -9.24
C ALA A 123 -1.15 10.95 -8.55
N LEU A 124 -1.29 10.93 -7.23
CA LEU A 124 -1.53 12.13 -6.44
C LEU A 124 -0.41 13.17 -6.60
N ALA A 125 0.87 12.74 -6.56
CA ALA A 125 1.98 13.65 -6.75
C ALA A 125 2.01 14.27 -8.15
N ALA A 126 1.58 13.54 -9.17
CA ALA A 126 1.42 14.06 -10.53
C ALA A 126 0.25 15.06 -10.61
N GLU A 127 -0.88 14.75 -9.97
CA GLU A 127 -2.03 15.66 -9.91
C GLU A 127 -1.68 16.97 -9.19
N VAL A 128 -1.01 16.89 -8.03
CA VAL A 128 -0.53 18.08 -7.31
C VAL A 128 0.41 18.92 -8.17
N ARG A 129 1.33 18.28 -8.92
CA ARG A 129 2.30 18.99 -9.78
C ARG A 129 1.63 19.71 -10.94
N ASN A 130 0.53 19.15 -11.45
CA ASN A 130 -0.22 19.70 -12.59
C ASN A 130 -1.37 20.62 -12.14
N SER A 131 -1.59 20.80 -10.84
CA SER A 131 -2.64 21.65 -10.30
C SER A 131 -2.34 23.15 -10.50
N THR A 132 -3.38 23.94 -10.57
CA THR A 132 -3.26 25.40 -10.62
C THR A 132 -2.72 25.94 -9.30
N GLN A 133 -1.69 26.77 -9.36
CA GLN A 133 -1.16 27.42 -8.17
C GLN A 133 -2.12 28.50 -7.68
N LEU A 134 -2.52 28.42 -6.40
CA LEU A 134 -3.31 29.47 -5.77
C LEU A 134 -2.50 30.79 -5.76
N THR A 135 -3.11 31.84 -6.31
CA THR A 135 -2.55 33.20 -6.28
C THR A 135 -3.20 33.98 -5.14
N GLY A 136 -2.40 34.56 -4.27
CA GLY A 136 -2.85 35.36 -3.12
C GLY A 136 -1.67 35.89 -2.33
N GLN A 137 -1.94 36.80 -1.39
CA GLN A 137 -0.95 37.32 -0.46
C GLN A 137 -1.08 36.63 0.89
N VAL A 138 0.00 36.68 1.68
CA VAL A 138 -0.02 36.16 3.05
C VAL A 138 -1.07 36.92 3.88
N GLY A 139 -2.04 36.19 4.42
CA GLY A 139 -3.17 36.76 5.18
C GLY A 139 -4.50 36.76 4.43
N ASP A 140 -4.52 36.44 3.14
CA ASP A 140 -5.74 36.25 2.39
C ASP A 140 -6.52 35.05 2.93
N LYS A 141 -7.85 35.22 3.02
CA LYS A 141 -8.75 34.14 3.43
C LYS A 141 -9.20 33.35 2.21
N ILE A 142 -8.98 32.05 2.25
CA ILE A 142 -9.51 31.11 1.28
C ILE A 142 -10.78 30.47 1.84
N GLN A 143 -11.87 30.51 1.08
CA GLN A 143 -13.13 29.90 1.45
C GLN A 143 -13.64 29.05 0.29
N GLY A 144 -14.04 27.82 0.58
CA GLY A 144 -14.57 26.90 -0.43
C GLY A 144 -14.78 25.50 0.16
N GLU A 145 -15.38 24.63 -0.63
CA GLU A 145 -15.46 23.19 -0.31
C GLU A 145 -14.12 22.53 -0.60
N ILE A 146 -13.67 21.70 0.32
CA ILE A 146 -12.40 20.98 0.19
C ILE A 146 -12.66 19.48 0.28
N GLU A 147 -11.95 18.70 -0.54
CA GLU A 147 -11.84 17.26 -0.43
C GLU A 147 -10.52 16.90 0.27
N ILE A 148 -10.58 16.21 1.40
CA ILE A 148 -9.39 15.76 2.10
C ILE A 148 -8.80 14.56 1.35
N VAL A 149 -7.62 14.76 0.74
CA VAL A 149 -6.92 13.74 -0.03
C VAL A 149 -5.98 12.93 0.85
N LYS A 150 -5.35 13.60 1.83
CA LYS A 150 -4.41 12.97 2.75
C LYS A 150 -4.41 13.67 4.09
N SER A 151 -4.36 12.89 5.16
CA SER A 151 -4.12 13.41 6.50
C SER A 151 -3.13 12.51 7.25
N TYR A 152 -2.27 13.10 8.07
CA TYR A 152 -1.49 12.36 9.02
C TYR A 152 -1.28 13.18 10.30
N TYR A 153 -1.23 12.49 11.42
CA TYR A 153 -0.97 13.10 12.72
C TYR A 153 0.54 13.21 12.97
N SER A 154 0.99 14.41 13.30
CA SER A 154 2.37 14.67 13.72
C SER A 154 2.43 14.74 15.23
N GLN A 155 3.15 13.81 15.85
CA GLN A 155 3.40 13.82 17.29
C GLN A 155 4.23 15.02 17.73
N GLU A 156 5.17 15.46 16.89
CA GLU A 156 6.04 16.61 17.17
C GLU A 156 5.25 17.91 17.35
N TYR A 157 4.24 18.15 16.51
CA TYR A 157 3.43 19.37 16.52
C TYR A 157 2.08 19.19 17.20
N ASN A 158 1.74 17.95 17.61
CA ASN A 158 0.42 17.60 18.17
C ASN A 158 -0.74 18.08 17.30
N LYS A 159 -0.62 17.92 15.98
CA LYS A 159 -1.55 18.41 14.97
C LYS A 159 -1.66 17.44 13.81
N PHE A 160 -2.78 17.49 13.09
CA PHE A 160 -2.89 16.86 11.78
C PHE A 160 -2.32 17.79 10.70
N ARG A 161 -1.49 17.23 9.82
CA ARG A 161 -1.20 17.84 8.53
C ARG A 161 -2.18 17.27 7.52
N ILE A 162 -2.92 18.16 6.86
CA ILE A 162 -3.96 17.82 5.91
C ILE A 162 -3.55 18.36 4.55
N THR A 163 -3.57 17.49 3.54
CA THR A 163 -3.54 17.88 2.13
C THR A 163 -4.96 17.76 1.59
N ALA A 164 -5.52 18.85 1.12
CA ALA A 164 -6.86 18.88 0.57
C ALA A 164 -6.86 19.46 -0.84
N LYS A 165 -7.83 19.01 -1.66
CA LYS A 165 -8.12 19.55 -2.98
C LYS A 165 -9.19 20.62 -2.84
N LEU A 166 -8.93 21.78 -3.42
CA LEU A 166 -9.87 22.91 -3.51
C LEU A 166 -10.06 23.22 -5.00
N VAL A 167 -11.17 22.75 -5.59
CA VAL A 167 -11.44 22.83 -7.04
C VAL A 167 -10.26 22.21 -7.83
N ASP A 168 -9.44 23.01 -8.49
CA ASP A 168 -8.29 22.59 -9.31
C ASP A 168 -6.93 22.82 -8.62
N SER A 169 -6.93 23.14 -7.33
CA SER A 169 -5.74 23.46 -6.56
C SER A 169 -5.62 22.54 -5.35
N PHE A 170 -4.40 22.40 -4.85
CA PHE A 170 -4.14 21.67 -3.60
C PHE A 170 -3.67 22.66 -2.52
N VAL A 171 -4.11 22.42 -1.29
CA VAL A 171 -3.73 23.18 -0.12
C VAL A 171 -3.21 22.25 0.98
N ASP A 172 -2.09 22.63 1.59
CA ASP A 172 -1.54 21.95 2.77
C ASP A 172 -1.73 22.86 3.99
N PHE A 173 -2.33 22.33 5.05
CA PHE A 173 -2.51 23.08 6.29
C PHE A 173 -2.41 22.21 7.53
N TRP A 174 -2.17 22.85 8.68
CA TRP A 174 -2.17 22.21 9.97
C TRP A 174 -3.51 22.38 10.65
N TYR A 175 -4.07 21.28 11.12
CA TYR A 175 -5.35 21.25 11.82
C TYR A 175 -5.17 20.86 13.28
N ASN A 176 -5.75 21.65 14.19
CA ASN A 176 -5.73 21.39 15.63
C ASN A 176 -6.84 20.39 16.02
N THR A 177 -6.50 19.37 16.79
CA THR A 177 -7.44 18.35 17.29
C THR A 177 -8.48 18.87 18.28
N ASN A 178 -8.33 20.09 18.81
CA ASN A 178 -9.24 20.67 19.78
C ASN A 178 -10.51 21.29 19.17
N MET A 179 -10.66 21.27 17.86
CA MET A 179 -11.94 21.57 17.23
C MET A 179 -12.72 20.27 17.11
N ASP A 180 -13.85 20.21 17.79
CA ASP A 180 -14.83 19.13 17.69
C ASP A 180 -15.21 18.96 16.20
N THR A 181 -14.62 17.96 15.57
CA THR A 181 -15.04 17.55 14.23
C THR A 181 -16.35 16.83 14.42
N GLY A 182 -17.43 17.62 14.53
CA GLY A 182 -18.77 17.08 14.56
C GLY A 182 -18.91 16.09 13.44
N SER A 183 -18.87 14.83 13.77
CA SER A 183 -19.19 13.72 12.90
C SER A 183 -20.60 13.96 12.36
N ARG A 184 -20.69 14.26 11.08
CA ARG A 184 -21.91 14.12 10.30
C ARG A 184 -21.66 13.18 9.15
#